data_837002c466f228ce90779322a9639366
#
_entry.id   837002c466f228ce90779322a9639366
#
_cell.length_a   1.000
_cell.length_b   1.000
_cell.length_c   1.000
_cell.angle_alpha   90.00
_cell.angle_beta   90.00
_cell.angle_gamma   90.00
#
_symmetry.space_group_name_H-M   'P 1'
#
loop_
_entity.id
_entity.type
_entity.pdbx_description
1 polymer ?
#
loop_
_entity_poly.entity_id
_entity_poly.type
_entity_poly.pdbx_seq_one_letter_code
_entity_poly.pdbx_strand_id
1 'polypeptide(L)'
;MAMPAIRRRWTAADVRALTSEERAWPRYELIDGELLVTPAPRTAHQYAVMEMWDVLNRYLETVPVGSVLTSPSDLELAPDTITQPDVFIVPLDTVLAGDVMQWPDVKSLLLAVEILSPSSLRTDRITKRDFYLAHGVEEYWIVDLEARVVERWRPLAETPEILRDRIVWTPREGAALVIDLPAWFLRVERKSRLLPA
;
A
#
# COMPACT_ATOMS: atom_id res chain seq x y z
N MET A 1 12.70 13.77 -38.48
CA MET A 1 13.26 12.94 -37.38
C MET A 1 12.80 13.55 -36.08
N ALA A 2 11.95 12.85 -35.29
CA ALA A 2 11.60 13.29 -33.96
C ALA A 2 12.78 13.02 -33.04
N MET A 3 13.27 14.02 -32.29
CA MET A 3 14.27 13.81 -31.27
C MET A 3 13.68 12.90 -30.18
N PRO A 4 14.41 11.87 -29.71
CA PRO A 4 13.94 11.06 -28.60
C PRO A 4 13.80 11.98 -27.37
N ALA A 5 12.62 11.99 -26.75
CA ALA A 5 12.42 12.68 -25.48
C ALA A 5 13.34 12.00 -24.45
N ILE A 6 14.37 12.69 -23.98
CA ILE A 6 15.20 12.22 -22.86
C ILE A 6 14.30 12.33 -21.63
N ARG A 7 13.69 11.21 -21.20
CA ARG A 7 13.02 11.15 -19.89
C ARG A 7 14.10 11.25 -18.82
N ARG A 8 14.06 12.30 -18.03
CA ARG A 8 14.91 12.41 -16.83
C ARG A 8 14.56 11.23 -15.91
N ARG A 9 15.55 10.45 -15.54
CA ARG A 9 15.40 9.49 -14.44
C ARG A 9 15.57 10.24 -13.13
N TRP A 10 14.63 10.07 -12.23
CA TRP A 10 14.67 10.62 -10.89
C TRP A 10 15.50 9.72 -9.98
N THR A 11 16.09 10.30 -8.93
CA THR A 11 16.78 9.59 -7.87
C THR A 11 16.06 9.81 -6.54
N ALA A 12 16.30 8.95 -5.54
CA ALA A 12 15.77 9.13 -4.20
C ALA A 12 16.19 10.48 -3.59
N ALA A 13 17.40 10.95 -3.88
CA ALA A 13 17.88 12.27 -3.46
C ALA A 13 17.05 13.42 -4.09
N ASP A 14 16.70 13.32 -5.38
CA ASP A 14 15.81 14.29 -6.03
C ASP A 14 14.45 14.34 -5.35
N VAL A 15 13.87 13.17 -5.04
CA VAL A 15 12.55 13.07 -4.39
C VAL A 15 12.57 13.62 -2.98
N ARG A 16 13.58 13.28 -2.18
CA ARG A 16 13.76 13.84 -0.83
C ARG A 16 13.93 15.36 -0.85
N ALA A 17 14.53 15.92 -1.88
CA ALA A 17 14.61 17.37 -2.04
C ALA A 17 13.25 18.03 -2.31
N LEU A 18 12.32 17.33 -2.97
CA LEU A 18 10.93 17.79 -3.16
C LEU A 18 10.12 17.74 -1.87
N THR A 19 10.40 16.76 -1.00
CA THR A 19 9.67 16.54 0.26
C THR A 19 10.23 17.35 1.44
N SER A 20 11.33 18.12 1.24
CA SER A 20 11.95 18.95 2.28
C SER A 20 11.07 20.12 2.76
N GLU A 21 10.00 20.46 2.04
CA GLU A 21 8.97 21.37 2.51
C GLU A 21 7.98 20.60 3.42
N GLU A 22 7.59 21.16 4.55
CA GLU A 22 6.65 20.58 5.54
C GLU A 22 5.20 20.44 5.02
N ARG A 23 5.04 19.87 3.84
CA ARG A 23 3.73 19.63 3.21
C ARG A 23 3.40 18.15 3.17
N ALA A 24 2.25 17.79 3.70
CA ALA A 24 1.75 16.41 3.67
C ALA A 24 1.34 15.96 2.24
N TRP A 25 1.11 16.89 1.31
CA TRP A 25 0.62 16.63 -0.05
C TRP A 25 1.17 17.63 -1.07
N PRO A 26 1.38 17.18 -2.34
CA PRO A 26 1.21 15.81 -2.84
C PRO A 26 2.25 14.85 -2.25
N ARG A 27 1.96 13.53 -2.25
CA ARG A 27 2.97 12.50 -1.97
C ARG A 27 3.80 12.23 -3.23
N TYR A 28 5.07 11.94 -3.01
CA TYR A 28 6.01 11.61 -4.07
C TYR A 28 6.57 10.22 -3.81
N GLU A 29 6.47 9.34 -4.81
CA GLU A 29 7.06 8.01 -4.78
C GLU A 29 8.02 7.87 -5.97
N LEU A 30 8.98 6.96 -5.86
CA LEU A 30 9.98 6.71 -6.90
C LEU A 30 10.09 5.21 -7.14
N ILE A 31 9.76 4.77 -8.35
CA ILE A 31 9.89 3.38 -8.77
C ILE A 31 10.60 3.36 -10.11
N ASP A 32 11.70 2.61 -10.23
CA ASP A 32 12.51 2.45 -11.47
C ASP A 32 12.93 3.77 -12.13
N GLY A 33 13.15 4.83 -11.33
CA GLY A 33 13.51 6.17 -11.79
C GLY A 33 12.31 6.97 -12.34
N GLU A 34 11.08 6.48 -12.19
CA GLU A 34 9.84 7.20 -12.51
C GLU A 34 9.27 7.85 -11.25
N LEU A 35 9.11 9.17 -11.29
CA LEU A 35 8.47 9.94 -10.23
C LEU A 35 6.94 9.80 -10.33
N LEU A 36 6.33 9.25 -9.28
CA LEU A 36 4.89 9.16 -9.13
C LEU A 36 4.42 10.26 -8.19
N VAL A 37 3.39 11.00 -8.58
CA VAL A 37 2.83 12.12 -7.81
C VAL A 37 1.38 11.83 -7.48
N THR A 38 1.09 11.65 -6.18
CA THR A 38 -0.24 11.31 -5.69
C THR A 38 -0.88 12.52 -5.00
N PRO A 39 -2.01 13.02 -5.51
CA PRO A 39 -2.74 14.14 -4.89
C PRO A 39 -3.38 13.71 -3.56
N ALA A 40 -3.87 14.70 -2.80
CA ALA A 40 -4.60 14.45 -1.56
C ALA A 40 -5.79 13.49 -1.78
N PRO A 41 -5.99 12.51 -0.89
CA PRO A 41 -7.04 11.50 -1.04
C PRO A 41 -8.43 12.07 -0.76
N ARG A 42 -9.45 11.43 -1.35
CA ARG A 42 -10.85 11.70 -1.02
C ARG A 42 -11.24 11.09 0.33
N THR A 43 -12.30 11.58 0.94
CA THR A 43 -12.80 11.12 2.25
C THR A 43 -13.06 9.60 2.28
N ALA A 44 -13.69 9.05 1.23
CA ALA A 44 -13.96 7.60 1.16
C ALA A 44 -12.67 6.76 1.16
N HIS A 45 -11.62 7.24 0.47
CA HIS A 45 -10.31 6.60 0.49
C HIS A 45 -9.71 6.59 1.91
N GLN A 46 -9.76 7.70 2.62
CA GLN A 46 -9.27 7.78 4.00
C GLN A 46 -10.02 6.82 4.94
N TYR A 47 -11.35 6.74 4.83
CA TYR A 47 -12.11 5.77 5.62
C TYR A 47 -11.78 4.33 5.27
N ALA A 48 -11.52 4.03 3.99
CA ALA A 48 -11.10 2.69 3.58
C ALA A 48 -9.73 2.31 4.17
N VAL A 49 -8.78 3.25 4.17
CA VAL A 49 -7.47 3.07 4.84
C VAL A 49 -7.66 2.77 6.33
N MET A 50 -8.46 3.59 7.03
CA MET A 50 -8.72 3.42 8.47
C MET A 50 -9.42 2.10 8.80
N GLU A 51 -10.43 1.70 8.01
CA GLU A 51 -11.16 0.43 8.19
C GLU A 51 -10.28 -0.78 7.90
N MET A 52 -9.40 -0.69 6.91
CA MET A 52 -8.45 -1.75 6.60
C MET A 52 -7.41 -1.88 7.72
N TRP A 53 -6.85 -0.77 8.15
CA TRP A 53 -5.92 -0.75 9.28
C TRP A 53 -6.54 -1.34 10.55
N ASP A 54 -7.77 -0.95 10.91
CA ASP A 54 -8.46 -1.43 12.12
C ASP A 54 -8.66 -2.96 12.12
N VAL A 55 -9.10 -3.52 10.98
CA VAL A 55 -9.28 -4.97 10.84
C VAL A 55 -7.95 -5.71 10.97
N LEU A 56 -6.90 -5.22 10.32
CA LEU A 56 -5.57 -5.82 10.36
C LEU A 56 -4.93 -5.68 11.75
N ASN A 57 -5.09 -4.51 12.39
CA ASN A 57 -4.56 -4.26 13.73
C ASN A 57 -5.16 -5.21 14.77
N ARG A 58 -6.49 -5.34 14.80
CA ARG A 58 -7.17 -6.27 15.73
C ARG A 58 -6.74 -7.73 15.53
N TYR A 59 -6.50 -8.13 14.30
CA TYR A 59 -5.98 -9.45 14.01
C TYR A 59 -4.56 -9.62 14.56
N LEU A 60 -3.66 -8.66 14.34
CA LEU A 60 -2.28 -8.72 14.78
C LEU A 60 -2.12 -8.63 16.30
N GLU A 61 -3.09 -8.07 17.04
CA GLU A 61 -3.14 -8.14 18.51
C GLU A 61 -3.29 -9.58 19.02
N THR A 62 -3.93 -10.45 18.25
CA THR A 62 -4.15 -11.86 18.60
C THR A 62 -3.15 -12.82 17.93
N VAL A 63 -2.62 -12.42 16.78
CA VAL A 63 -1.66 -13.19 15.98
C VAL A 63 -0.45 -12.28 15.67
N PRO A 64 0.49 -12.13 16.59
CA PRO A 64 1.54 -11.11 16.52
C PRO A 64 2.66 -11.50 15.55
N VAL A 65 2.37 -11.53 14.25
CA VAL A 65 3.34 -11.84 13.18
C VAL A 65 4.00 -10.60 12.57
N GLY A 66 3.53 -9.42 12.91
CA GLY A 66 4.01 -8.15 12.37
C GLY A 66 3.32 -6.93 12.97
N SER A 67 3.60 -5.78 12.40
CA SER A 67 2.99 -4.49 12.77
C SER A 67 2.33 -3.85 11.56
N VAL A 68 1.06 -3.43 11.70
CA VAL A 68 0.34 -2.71 10.63
C VAL A 68 0.57 -1.22 10.73
N LEU A 69 0.90 -0.61 9.61
CA LEU A 69 1.21 0.81 9.47
C LEU A 69 0.49 1.40 8.26
N THR A 70 0.46 2.72 8.18
CA THR A 70 -0.13 3.47 7.06
C THR A 70 0.81 4.56 6.57
N SER A 71 0.62 5.00 5.33
CA SER A 71 1.30 6.19 4.81
C SER A 71 0.80 7.49 5.46
N PRO A 72 1.68 8.55 5.47
CA PRO A 72 2.95 8.64 4.77
C PRO A 72 4.09 7.88 5.44
N SER A 73 4.83 7.06 4.69
CA SER A 73 5.93 6.25 5.18
C SER A 73 6.87 5.91 4.01
N ASP A 74 8.03 6.52 3.97
CA ASP A 74 8.99 6.35 2.87
C ASP A 74 9.73 5.02 2.96
N LEU A 75 9.19 3.97 2.34
CA LEU A 75 9.79 2.65 2.30
C LEU A 75 10.80 2.54 1.15
N GLU A 76 11.98 1.99 1.44
CA GLU A 76 13.05 1.72 0.48
C GLU A 76 13.25 0.20 0.33
N LEU A 77 12.27 -0.47 -0.30
CA LEU A 77 12.33 -1.92 -0.51
C LEU A 77 13.41 -2.35 -1.51
N ALA A 78 13.88 -1.42 -2.35
CA ALA A 78 15.00 -1.60 -3.26
C ALA A 78 15.88 -0.34 -3.29
N PRO A 79 17.15 -0.43 -3.74
CA PRO A 79 18.00 0.73 -3.89
C PRO A 79 17.38 1.80 -4.81
N ASP A 80 17.51 3.06 -4.42
CA ASP A 80 17.02 4.22 -5.18
C ASP A 80 15.53 4.15 -5.52
N THR A 81 14.71 3.67 -4.55
CA THR A 81 13.26 3.65 -4.62
C THR A 81 12.65 4.30 -3.38
N ILE A 82 11.45 4.85 -3.51
CA ILE A 82 10.63 5.35 -2.40
C ILE A 82 9.19 4.96 -2.70
N THR A 83 8.58 4.12 -1.86
CA THR A 83 7.18 3.72 -1.98
C THR A 83 6.42 4.00 -0.71
N GLN A 84 5.13 4.33 -0.85
CA GLN A 84 4.25 4.69 0.26
C GLN A 84 2.90 3.95 0.14
N PRO A 85 2.85 2.64 0.46
CA PRO A 85 1.58 1.90 0.40
C PRO A 85 0.56 2.49 1.37
N ASP A 86 -0.72 2.50 1.01
CA ASP A 86 -1.76 3.09 1.86
C ASP A 86 -1.88 2.39 3.21
N VAL A 87 -1.82 1.04 3.23
CA VAL A 87 -1.72 0.21 4.44
C VAL A 87 -0.71 -0.90 4.19
N PHE A 88 0.12 -1.22 5.16
CA PHE A 88 1.10 -2.29 5.02
C PHE A 88 1.44 -2.96 6.34
N ILE A 89 1.95 -4.20 6.27
CA ILE A 89 2.36 -4.97 7.44
C ILE A 89 3.84 -5.29 7.34
N VAL A 90 4.60 -4.77 8.31
CA VAL A 90 6.03 -5.07 8.49
C VAL A 90 6.16 -6.35 9.30
N PRO A 91 7.01 -7.32 8.90
CA PRO A 91 7.26 -8.54 9.67
C PRO A 91 7.77 -8.24 11.10
N LEU A 92 7.39 -9.08 12.06
CA LEU A 92 7.75 -8.88 13.47
C LEU A 92 9.26 -8.91 13.72
N ASP A 93 9.99 -9.74 13.01
CA ASP A 93 11.45 -9.80 13.08
C ASP A 93 12.12 -8.49 12.68
N THR A 94 11.58 -7.81 11.68
CA THR A 94 12.03 -6.45 11.28
C THR A 94 11.68 -5.42 12.36
N VAL A 95 10.48 -5.48 12.94
CA VAL A 95 10.05 -4.55 14.02
C VAL A 95 10.95 -4.69 15.25
N LEU A 96 11.39 -5.91 15.57
CA LEU A 96 12.19 -6.22 16.77
C LEU A 96 13.70 -6.17 16.54
N ALA A 97 14.17 -5.89 15.31
CA ALA A 97 15.59 -5.94 14.97
C ALA A 97 16.45 -4.83 15.62
N GLY A 98 15.84 -3.77 16.18
CA GLY A 98 16.53 -2.66 16.82
C GLY A 98 15.70 -1.98 17.90
N ASP A 99 16.28 -1.00 18.58
CA ASP A 99 15.58 -0.21 19.62
C ASP A 99 14.41 0.60 19.05
N VAL A 100 14.58 1.13 17.83
CA VAL A 100 13.56 1.88 17.07
C VAL A 100 13.70 1.54 15.61
N MET A 101 12.63 1.00 15.01
CA MET A 101 12.56 0.73 13.57
C MET A 101 12.61 2.04 12.77
N GLN A 102 13.46 2.07 11.76
CA GLN A 102 13.53 3.16 10.77
C GLN A 102 13.01 2.67 9.43
N TRP A 103 12.44 3.56 8.60
CA TRP A 103 11.92 3.17 7.29
C TRP A 103 12.96 2.48 6.37
N PRO A 104 14.25 2.90 6.35
CA PRO A 104 15.30 2.20 5.60
C PRO A 104 15.58 0.76 6.06
N ASP A 105 15.17 0.36 7.28
CA ASP A 105 15.37 -1.00 7.79
C ASP A 105 14.33 -1.98 7.23
N VAL A 106 13.19 -1.47 6.76
CA VAL A 106 12.10 -2.27 6.19
C VAL A 106 12.50 -2.73 4.79
N LYS A 107 12.74 -4.02 4.60
CA LYS A 107 13.18 -4.63 3.33
C LYS A 107 12.17 -5.61 2.75
N SER A 108 11.12 -5.96 3.49
CA SER A 108 10.05 -6.84 3.05
C SER A 108 8.75 -6.48 3.77
N LEU A 109 7.63 -6.87 3.19
CA LEU A 109 6.31 -6.70 3.79
C LEU A 109 5.55 -8.03 3.74
N LEU A 110 4.81 -8.35 4.80
CA LEU A 110 3.83 -9.45 4.77
C LEU A 110 2.65 -9.12 3.87
N LEU A 111 2.30 -7.83 3.81
CA LEU A 111 1.19 -7.32 3.04
C LEU A 111 1.42 -5.87 2.66
N ALA A 112 1.13 -5.50 1.42
CA ALA A 112 0.89 -4.12 0.99
C ALA A 112 -0.53 -3.99 0.45
N VAL A 113 -1.22 -2.91 0.78
CA VAL A 113 -2.59 -2.62 0.34
C VAL A 113 -2.63 -1.22 -0.26
N GLU A 114 -3.20 -1.10 -1.45
CA GLU A 114 -3.51 0.17 -2.10
C GLU A 114 -5.03 0.31 -2.27
N ILE A 115 -5.56 1.46 -1.91
CA ILE A 115 -6.96 1.81 -2.13
C ILE A 115 -7.03 2.62 -3.42
N LEU A 116 -7.65 2.07 -4.46
CA LEU A 116 -7.68 2.71 -5.77
C LEU A 116 -8.31 4.10 -5.72
N SER A 117 -7.66 4.99 -6.42
CA SER A 117 -8.19 6.30 -6.79
C SER A 117 -8.21 6.46 -8.32
N PRO A 118 -9.02 7.38 -8.89
CA PRO A 118 -9.01 7.60 -10.33
C PRO A 118 -7.64 7.96 -10.91
N SER A 119 -6.77 8.59 -10.12
CA SER A 119 -5.42 8.98 -10.53
C SER A 119 -4.38 7.86 -10.41
N SER A 120 -4.63 6.81 -9.61
CA SER A 120 -3.65 5.75 -9.34
C SER A 120 -3.93 4.42 -10.05
N LEU A 121 -5.10 4.27 -10.72
CA LEU A 121 -5.56 3.01 -11.32
C LEU A 121 -4.49 2.24 -12.10
N ARG A 122 -3.77 2.92 -13.00
CA ARG A 122 -2.74 2.27 -13.81
C ARG A 122 -1.47 1.99 -13.01
N THR A 123 -1.09 2.94 -12.18
CA THR A 123 0.13 2.85 -11.37
C THR A 123 0.04 1.69 -10.38
N ASP A 124 -1.08 1.58 -9.66
CA ASP A 124 -1.26 0.52 -8.65
C ASP A 124 -1.38 -0.86 -9.31
N ARG A 125 -2.12 -0.97 -10.44
CA ARG A 125 -2.32 -2.25 -11.14
C ARG A 125 -1.13 -2.73 -11.96
N ILE A 126 -0.19 -1.87 -12.29
CA ILE A 126 0.98 -2.23 -13.14
C ILE A 126 2.27 -1.93 -12.38
N THR A 127 2.64 -0.66 -12.24
CA THR A 127 3.96 -0.26 -11.75
C THR A 127 4.21 -0.72 -10.32
N LYS A 128 3.30 -0.41 -9.39
CA LYS A 128 3.44 -0.81 -7.97
C LYS A 128 3.28 -2.32 -7.80
N ARG A 129 2.32 -2.95 -8.49
CA ARG A 129 2.18 -4.40 -8.46
C ARG A 129 3.46 -5.11 -8.83
N ASP A 130 4.04 -4.80 -9.99
CA ASP A 130 5.26 -5.44 -10.48
C ASP A 130 6.42 -5.18 -9.51
N PHE A 131 6.52 -3.96 -9.02
CA PHE A 131 7.56 -3.59 -8.05
C PHE A 131 7.41 -4.36 -6.73
N TYR A 132 6.23 -4.34 -6.08
CA TYR A 132 6.03 -4.99 -4.79
C TYR A 132 6.25 -6.49 -4.85
N LEU A 133 5.73 -7.17 -5.87
CA LEU A 133 5.89 -8.62 -6.03
C LEU A 133 7.34 -9.04 -6.32
N ALA A 134 8.14 -8.16 -6.93
CA ALA A 134 9.56 -8.40 -7.19
C ALA A 134 10.46 -8.09 -5.97
N HIS A 135 9.98 -7.30 -4.98
CA HIS A 135 10.81 -6.75 -3.91
C HIS A 135 10.31 -7.09 -2.49
N GLY A 136 10.03 -8.36 -2.25
CA GLY A 136 9.83 -8.89 -0.90
C GLY A 136 8.46 -8.62 -0.27
N VAL A 137 7.44 -8.30 -1.06
CA VAL A 137 6.06 -8.23 -0.59
C VAL A 137 5.38 -9.59 -0.79
N GLU A 138 4.92 -10.22 0.30
CA GLU A 138 4.34 -11.57 0.25
C GLU A 138 2.94 -11.60 -0.38
N GLU A 139 2.10 -10.61 -0.09
CA GLU A 139 0.82 -10.38 -0.76
C GLU A 139 0.62 -8.89 -1.05
N TYR A 140 0.02 -8.60 -2.19
CA TYR A 140 -0.37 -7.25 -2.59
C TYR A 140 -1.86 -7.20 -2.88
N TRP A 141 -2.58 -6.32 -2.19
CA TRP A 141 -4.02 -6.14 -2.37
C TRP A 141 -4.33 -4.78 -2.98
N ILE A 142 -5.16 -4.78 -4.00
CA ILE A 142 -5.72 -3.57 -4.60
C ILE A 142 -7.21 -3.54 -4.29
N VAL A 143 -7.65 -2.52 -3.56
CA VAL A 143 -9.04 -2.36 -3.15
C VAL A 143 -9.75 -1.38 -4.07
N ASP A 144 -10.72 -1.85 -4.83
CA ASP A 144 -11.56 -1.03 -5.70
C ASP A 144 -12.90 -0.75 -5.00
N LEU A 145 -13.06 0.49 -4.49
CA LEU A 145 -14.25 0.92 -3.76
C LEU A 145 -15.48 1.04 -4.66
N GLU A 146 -15.29 1.35 -5.95
CA GLU A 146 -16.37 1.51 -6.91
C GLU A 146 -16.90 0.15 -7.36
N ALA A 147 -16.01 -0.75 -7.75
CA ALA A 147 -16.37 -2.12 -8.15
C ALA A 147 -16.69 -3.04 -6.95
N ARG A 148 -16.39 -2.61 -5.72
CA ARG A 148 -16.51 -3.39 -4.47
C ARG A 148 -15.81 -4.75 -4.56
N VAL A 149 -14.55 -4.73 -4.94
CA VAL A 149 -13.70 -5.92 -5.06
C VAL A 149 -12.33 -5.66 -4.45
N VAL A 150 -11.66 -6.76 -4.12
CA VAL A 150 -10.23 -6.76 -3.82
C VAL A 150 -9.54 -7.66 -4.84
N GLU A 151 -8.55 -7.08 -5.52
CA GLU A 151 -7.62 -7.83 -6.38
C GLU A 151 -6.45 -8.28 -5.50
N ARG A 152 -6.34 -9.58 -5.28
CA ARG A 152 -5.24 -10.17 -4.52
C ARG A 152 -4.16 -10.69 -5.44
N TRP A 153 -2.96 -10.20 -5.26
CA TRP A 153 -1.78 -10.60 -5.98
C TRP A 153 -0.79 -11.31 -5.06
N ARG A 154 -0.15 -12.36 -5.55
CA ARG A 154 0.93 -13.08 -4.91
C ARG A 154 2.13 -13.19 -5.83
N PRO A 155 3.36 -13.38 -5.33
CA PRO A 155 4.52 -13.66 -6.17
C PRO A 155 4.24 -14.79 -7.17
N LEU A 156 4.70 -14.63 -8.39
CA LEU A 156 4.53 -15.57 -9.51
C LEU A 156 3.09 -15.74 -10.04
N ALA A 157 2.11 -15.01 -9.52
CA ALA A 157 0.76 -15.03 -10.07
C ALA A 157 0.71 -14.21 -11.38
N GLU A 158 0.22 -14.81 -12.45
CA GLU A 158 0.02 -14.11 -13.74
C GLU A 158 -1.24 -13.23 -13.74
N THR A 159 -2.22 -13.58 -12.92
CA THR A 159 -3.49 -12.85 -12.78
C THR A 159 -3.88 -12.71 -11.31
N PRO A 160 -4.64 -11.66 -10.96
CA PRO A 160 -5.14 -11.50 -9.60
C PRO A 160 -6.26 -12.48 -9.28
N GLU A 161 -6.37 -12.83 -8.03
CA GLU A 161 -7.59 -13.39 -7.49
C GLU A 161 -8.57 -12.25 -7.19
N ILE A 162 -9.75 -12.26 -7.82
CA ILE A 162 -10.78 -11.24 -7.64
C ILE A 162 -11.74 -11.69 -6.52
N LEU A 163 -11.71 -10.99 -5.41
CA LEU A 163 -12.49 -11.29 -4.21
C LEU A 163 -13.65 -10.32 -4.05
N ARG A 164 -14.87 -10.84 -3.84
CA ARG A 164 -16.10 -10.06 -3.68
C ARG A 164 -16.80 -10.32 -2.34
N ASP A 165 -16.70 -11.55 -1.85
CA ASP A 165 -17.42 -12.00 -0.67
C ASP A 165 -16.55 -11.94 0.58
N ARG A 166 -15.36 -12.49 0.51
CA ARG A 166 -14.43 -12.54 1.66
C ARG A 166 -12.99 -12.62 1.24
N ILE A 167 -12.11 -12.07 2.09
CA ILE A 167 -10.68 -12.37 2.09
C ILE A 167 -10.40 -13.39 3.18
N VAL A 168 -9.63 -14.43 2.86
CA VAL A 168 -9.00 -15.29 3.85
C VAL A 168 -7.50 -15.09 3.70
N TRP A 169 -6.86 -14.52 4.72
CA TRP A 169 -5.43 -14.23 4.73
C TRP A 169 -4.75 -14.99 5.87
N THR A 170 -3.71 -15.73 5.53
CA THR A 170 -2.92 -16.49 6.49
C THR A 170 -1.47 -16.10 6.29
N PRO A 171 -0.93 -15.15 7.06
CA PRO A 171 0.47 -14.80 6.99
C PRO A 171 1.32 -15.90 7.62
N ARG A 172 2.38 -16.31 6.94
CA ARG A 172 3.40 -17.28 7.37
C ARG A 172 2.86 -18.39 8.29
N GLU A 173 2.87 -18.15 9.61
CA GLU A 173 2.35 -19.04 10.64
C GLU A 173 1.30 -18.31 11.48
N GLY A 174 0.12 -18.87 11.61
CA GLY A 174 -0.95 -18.28 12.42
C GLY A 174 -2.34 -18.68 11.99
N ALA A 175 -3.33 -18.26 12.78
CA ALA A 175 -4.74 -18.41 12.42
C ALA A 175 -5.08 -17.51 11.24
N ALA A 176 -6.00 -17.94 10.38
CA ALA A 176 -6.44 -17.13 9.24
C ALA A 176 -7.27 -15.92 9.70
N LEU A 177 -6.97 -14.74 9.15
CA LEU A 177 -7.89 -13.60 9.17
C LEU A 177 -8.96 -13.82 8.12
N VAL A 178 -10.22 -13.61 8.50
CA VAL A 178 -11.35 -13.61 7.56
C VAL A 178 -11.98 -12.23 7.56
N ILE A 179 -12.02 -11.58 6.40
CA ILE A 179 -12.68 -10.28 6.19
C ILE A 179 -13.92 -10.50 5.33
N ASP A 180 -15.11 -10.21 5.88
CA ASP A 180 -16.37 -10.12 5.13
C ASP A 180 -16.33 -8.82 4.30
N LEU A 181 -16.19 -8.92 3.00
CA LEU A 181 -16.03 -7.76 2.11
C LEU A 181 -17.31 -6.94 1.98
N PRO A 182 -18.50 -7.51 1.75
CA PRO A 182 -19.74 -6.75 1.75
C PRO A 182 -19.95 -5.91 3.02
N ALA A 183 -19.72 -6.50 4.19
CA ALA A 183 -19.81 -5.77 5.45
C ALA A 183 -18.75 -4.70 5.61
N TRP A 184 -17.52 -4.95 5.15
CA TRP A 184 -16.41 -3.99 5.16
C TRP A 184 -16.71 -2.78 4.24
N PHE A 185 -17.09 -3.00 2.97
CA PHE A 185 -17.45 -1.93 2.03
C PHE A 185 -18.63 -1.09 2.55
N LEU A 186 -19.62 -1.74 3.17
CA LEU A 186 -20.76 -1.02 3.77
C LEU A 186 -20.34 -0.10 4.92
N ARG A 187 -19.38 -0.52 5.76
CA ARG A 187 -18.83 0.34 6.83
C ARG A 187 -18.12 1.56 6.27
N VAL A 188 -17.25 1.37 5.25
CA VAL A 188 -16.56 2.45 4.56
C VAL A 188 -17.55 3.45 3.97
N GLU A 189 -18.58 2.95 3.26
CA GLU A 189 -19.60 3.78 2.64
C GLU A 189 -20.40 4.60 3.68
N ARG A 190 -20.83 3.98 4.76
CA ARG A 190 -21.57 4.67 5.83
C ARG A 190 -20.75 5.78 6.45
N LYS A 191 -19.49 5.52 6.79
CA LYS A 191 -18.61 6.51 7.40
C LYS A 191 -18.30 7.67 6.46
N SER A 192 -18.09 7.40 5.18
CA SER A 192 -17.80 8.43 4.19
C SER A 192 -19.00 9.36 3.89
N ARG A 193 -20.24 8.91 4.15
CA ARG A 193 -21.46 9.70 3.96
C ARG A 193 -21.91 10.47 5.21
N LEU A 194 -21.37 10.16 6.38
CA LEU A 194 -21.73 10.82 7.65
C LEU A 194 -21.10 12.19 7.83
N LEU A 195 -20.10 12.53 7.01
CA LEU A 195 -19.51 13.86 6.96
C LEU A 195 -19.98 14.54 5.68
N PRO A 196 -20.68 15.68 5.78
CA PRO A 196 -20.97 16.50 4.60
C PRO A 196 -19.65 16.93 3.96
N ALA A 197 -19.65 16.93 2.62
CA ALA A 197 -18.52 17.38 1.82
C ALA A 197 -18.18 18.86 2.10
#